data_bfcb7e4e72d09a993ce3c2a57ad0d843
#
_entry.id   bfcb7e4e72d09a993ce3c2a57ad0d843
#
_cell.length_a   1.000
_cell.length_b   1.000
_cell.length_c   1.000
_cell.angle_alpha   90.00
_cell.angle_beta   90.00
_cell.angle_gamma   90.00
#
_symmetry.space_group_name_H-M   'P 1'
#
loop_
_entity.id
_entity.type
_entity.pdbx_description
1 polymer ?
#
loop_
_entity_poly.entity_id
_entity_poly.type
_entity_poly.pdbx_seq_one_letter_code
_entity_poly.pdbx_strand_id
1 'polypeptide(L)'
;MRLQLTRITARILTAAAVIVALSLSASAHHGWGGYETKEFEITGTVDTPLAMSGPHATMKIKVDGQVWALTLAPPNQTTKSGIREAKIPVGATVTAHGHRSVNPKNFEIKTERITYNGKVFNVYPDRT
;
A
#
# COMPACT_ATOMS: atom_id res chain seq x y z
N MET A 1 -22.32 -46.46 -20.22
CA MET A 1 -20.93 -46.13 -19.98
C MET A 1 -20.51 -44.71 -20.47
N ARG A 2 -20.92 -44.30 -21.66
CA ARG A 2 -20.59 -42.97 -22.20
C ARG A 2 -21.15 -41.77 -21.41
N LEU A 3 -22.33 -41.89 -20.82
CA LEU A 3 -22.98 -40.82 -20.02
C LEU A 3 -22.31 -40.56 -18.65
N GLN A 4 -21.62 -41.54 -18.08
CA GLN A 4 -20.92 -41.36 -16.80
C GLN A 4 -19.58 -40.67 -16.97
N LEU A 5 -18.86 -40.91 -18.06
CA LEU A 5 -17.60 -40.21 -18.36
C LEU A 5 -17.80 -38.72 -18.60
N THR A 6 -18.90 -38.35 -19.30
CA THR A 6 -19.22 -36.92 -19.56
C THR A 6 -19.57 -36.17 -18.27
N ARG A 7 -20.19 -36.81 -17.30
CA ARG A 7 -20.52 -36.19 -16.01
C ARG A 7 -19.29 -35.99 -15.10
N ILE A 8 -18.32 -36.89 -15.17
CA ILE A 8 -17.09 -36.81 -14.38
C ILE A 8 -16.19 -35.71 -14.94
N THR A 9 -16.04 -35.60 -16.25
CA THR A 9 -15.25 -34.52 -16.89
C THR A 9 -15.85 -33.15 -16.65
N ALA A 10 -17.17 -33.00 -16.67
CA ALA A 10 -17.83 -31.73 -16.37
C ALA A 10 -17.61 -31.28 -14.92
N ARG A 11 -17.65 -32.23 -13.97
CA ARG A 11 -17.40 -31.91 -12.54
C ARG A 11 -15.96 -31.55 -12.26
N ILE A 12 -14.99 -32.17 -12.92
CA ILE A 12 -13.57 -31.86 -12.76
C ILE A 12 -13.25 -30.46 -13.33
N LEU A 13 -13.83 -30.11 -14.47
CA LEU A 13 -13.66 -28.77 -15.08
C LEU A 13 -14.25 -27.66 -14.20
N THR A 14 -15.42 -27.91 -13.57
CA THR A 14 -16.05 -26.94 -12.66
C THR A 14 -15.22 -26.74 -11.39
N ALA A 15 -14.66 -27.80 -10.83
CA ALA A 15 -13.80 -27.72 -9.66
C ALA A 15 -12.49 -26.97 -9.96
N ALA A 16 -11.87 -27.21 -11.11
CA ALA A 16 -10.67 -26.51 -11.53
C ALA A 16 -10.91 -25.00 -11.75
N ALA A 17 -12.05 -24.62 -12.36
CA ALA A 17 -12.42 -23.23 -12.55
C ALA A 17 -12.63 -22.48 -11.21
N VAL A 18 -13.25 -23.12 -10.23
CA VAL A 18 -13.48 -22.56 -8.89
C VAL A 18 -12.15 -22.36 -8.15
N ILE A 19 -11.20 -23.31 -8.25
CA ILE A 19 -9.89 -23.19 -7.60
C ILE A 19 -9.09 -22.04 -8.20
N VAL A 20 -9.12 -21.84 -9.50
CA VAL A 20 -8.44 -20.73 -10.18
C VAL A 20 -9.06 -19.38 -9.77
N ALA A 21 -10.37 -19.28 -9.67
CA ALA A 21 -11.04 -18.06 -9.23
C ALA A 21 -10.70 -17.69 -7.77
N LEU A 22 -10.60 -18.69 -6.88
CA LEU A 22 -10.21 -18.49 -5.48
C LEU A 22 -8.74 -18.05 -5.35
N SER A 23 -7.83 -18.57 -6.17
CA SER A 23 -6.43 -18.17 -6.16
C SER A 23 -6.22 -16.75 -6.67
N LEU A 24 -7.01 -16.29 -7.65
CA LEU A 24 -7.01 -14.90 -8.12
C LEU A 24 -7.50 -13.93 -7.05
N SER A 25 -8.53 -14.30 -6.28
CA SER A 25 -9.04 -13.50 -5.16
C SER A 25 -8.02 -13.37 -4.03
N ALA A 26 -7.28 -14.42 -3.69
CA ALA A 26 -6.24 -14.39 -2.67
C ALA A 26 -5.07 -13.47 -3.06
N SER A 27 -4.70 -13.40 -4.35
CA SER A 27 -3.66 -12.51 -4.86
C SER A 27 -4.05 -11.02 -4.74
N ALA A 28 -5.33 -10.67 -4.87
CA ALA A 28 -5.82 -9.29 -4.76
C ALA A 28 -5.79 -8.74 -3.33
N HIS A 29 -5.75 -9.59 -2.29
CA HIS A 29 -5.68 -9.17 -0.89
C HIS A 29 -4.26 -8.85 -0.39
N HIS A 30 -3.22 -9.25 -1.11
CA HIS A 30 -1.84 -8.91 -0.76
C HIS A 30 -1.46 -7.52 -1.30
N GLY A 31 -0.96 -6.67 -0.41
CA GLY A 31 -0.42 -5.35 -0.75
C GLY A 31 -1.44 -4.22 -0.64
N TRP A 32 -2.37 -4.05 -1.56
CA TRP A 32 -3.29 -2.89 -1.62
C TRP A 32 -4.73 -3.20 -1.20
N GLY A 33 -5.07 -4.44 -0.95
CA GLY A 33 -6.44 -4.90 -0.67
C GLY A 33 -7.10 -4.34 0.59
N GLY A 34 -6.33 -3.82 1.56
CA GLY A 34 -6.84 -3.18 2.77
C GLY A 34 -7.00 -1.66 2.67
N TYR A 35 -6.82 -1.09 1.47
CA TYR A 35 -6.83 0.33 1.21
C TYR A 35 -7.89 0.72 0.18
N GLU A 36 -8.41 1.94 0.30
CA GLU A 36 -9.40 2.47 -0.64
C GLU A 36 -8.79 2.57 -2.05
N THR A 37 -9.62 2.39 -3.07
CA THR A 37 -9.19 2.57 -4.47
C THR A 37 -9.01 4.03 -4.85
N LYS A 38 -9.68 4.94 -4.13
CA LYS A 38 -9.55 6.38 -4.33
C LYS A 38 -8.23 6.88 -3.77
N GLU A 39 -7.55 7.73 -4.53
CA GLU A 39 -6.38 8.44 -4.05
C GLU A 39 -6.72 9.43 -2.94
N PHE A 40 -5.80 9.59 -2.01
CA PHE A 40 -5.92 10.44 -0.85
C PHE A 40 -4.62 11.23 -0.66
N GLU A 41 -4.76 12.52 -0.41
CA GLU A 41 -3.62 13.39 -0.16
C GLU A 41 -3.82 14.14 1.15
N ILE A 42 -2.77 14.23 1.96
CA ILE A 42 -2.81 14.91 3.24
C ILE A 42 -1.46 15.57 3.55
N THR A 43 -1.53 16.78 4.09
CA THR A 43 -0.35 17.54 4.52
C THR A 43 -0.31 17.62 6.03
N GLY A 44 0.84 17.38 6.60
CA GLY A 44 1.05 17.44 8.05
C GLY A 44 2.51 17.63 8.42
N THR A 45 2.76 17.64 9.72
CA THR A 45 4.11 17.75 10.28
C THR A 45 4.63 16.37 10.67
N VAL A 46 5.89 16.11 10.40
CA VAL A 46 6.54 14.86 10.77
C VAL A 46 6.55 14.70 12.29
N ASP A 47 5.91 13.64 12.76
CA ASP A 47 5.87 13.24 14.17
C ASP A 47 6.94 12.17 14.46
N THR A 48 7.04 11.17 13.58
CA THR A 48 8.07 10.12 13.65
C THR A 48 8.79 10.06 12.30
N PRO A 49 10.13 10.21 12.29
CA PRO A 49 10.88 10.25 11.05
C PRO A 49 10.91 8.90 10.34
N LEU A 50 11.48 8.88 9.13
CA LEU A 50 11.61 7.68 8.32
C LEU A 50 12.31 6.55 9.08
N ALA A 51 11.65 5.41 9.18
CA ALA A 51 12.17 4.16 9.72
C ALA A 51 12.26 3.11 8.61
N MET A 52 13.40 2.42 8.53
CA MET A 52 13.73 1.46 7.47
C MET A 52 13.87 0.02 7.98
N SER A 53 13.52 -0.24 9.24
CA SER A 53 13.78 -1.51 9.92
C SER A 53 12.71 -2.60 9.73
N GLY A 54 11.55 -2.25 9.21
CA GLY A 54 10.43 -3.19 9.02
C GLY A 54 10.38 -3.79 7.61
N PRO A 55 9.38 -4.63 7.32
CA PRO A 55 9.11 -5.13 5.96
C PRO A 55 8.75 -4.00 4.98
N HIS A 56 8.18 -2.93 5.49
CA HIS A 56 7.97 -1.64 4.80
C HIS A 56 8.67 -0.52 5.56
N ALA A 57 9.18 0.46 4.86
CA ALA A 57 9.58 1.72 5.47
C ALA A 57 8.33 2.46 5.97
N THR A 58 8.46 3.20 7.06
CA THR A 58 7.36 3.90 7.71
C THR A 58 7.75 5.30 8.15
N MET A 59 6.76 6.17 8.23
CA MET A 59 6.82 7.48 8.87
C MET A 59 5.52 7.72 9.63
N LYS A 60 5.48 8.75 10.48
CA LYS A 60 4.23 9.28 11.03
C LYS A 60 4.18 10.78 10.87
N ILE A 61 3.00 11.29 10.55
CA ILE A 61 2.73 12.73 10.48
C ILE A 61 1.56 13.08 11.39
N LYS A 62 1.55 14.32 11.88
CA LYS A 62 0.44 14.86 12.67
C LYS A 62 -0.32 15.87 11.84
N VAL A 63 -1.64 15.70 11.79
CA VAL A 63 -2.58 16.56 11.08
C VAL A 63 -3.73 16.90 12.02
N ASP A 64 -3.91 18.17 12.35
CA ASP A 64 -4.95 18.64 13.28
C ASP A 64 -5.02 17.84 14.60
N GLY A 65 -3.85 17.53 15.17
CA GLY A 65 -3.72 16.76 16.40
C GLY A 65 -3.83 15.24 16.24
N GLN A 66 -4.22 14.74 15.06
CA GLN A 66 -4.30 13.31 14.76
C GLN A 66 -2.99 12.81 14.14
N VAL A 67 -2.45 11.73 14.69
CA VAL A 67 -1.29 11.05 14.12
C VAL A 67 -1.74 10.08 13.03
N TRP A 68 -1.11 10.18 11.86
CA TRP A 68 -1.29 9.31 10.72
C TRP A 68 -0.05 8.46 10.48
N ALA A 69 -0.22 7.16 10.34
CA ALA A 69 0.83 6.25 9.91
C ALA A 69 0.98 6.29 8.38
N LEU A 70 2.20 6.45 7.90
CA LEU A 70 2.54 6.36 6.49
C LEU A 70 3.31 5.06 6.26
N THR A 71 2.70 4.13 5.56
CA THR A 71 3.34 2.89 5.13
C THR A 71 3.88 3.08 3.73
N LEU A 72 5.20 3.13 3.60
CA LEU A 72 5.90 3.33 2.33
C LEU A 72 6.16 1.97 1.66
N ALA A 73 7.04 1.96 0.66
CA ALA A 73 7.51 0.75 0.01
C ALA A 73 8.47 -0.04 0.93
N PRO A 74 8.83 -1.29 0.57
CA PRO A 74 9.91 -2.00 1.23
C PRO A 74 11.19 -1.16 1.25
N PRO A 75 12.08 -1.35 2.26
CA PRO A 75 13.25 -0.47 2.46
C PRO A 75 14.12 -0.27 1.22
N ASN A 76 14.42 -1.32 0.47
CA ASN A 76 15.24 -1.21 -0.75
C ASN A 76 14.60 -0.31 -1.82
N GLN A 77 13.30 -0.44 -2.02
CA GLN A 77 12.56 0.38 -2.98
C GLN A 77 12.42 1.83 -2.48
N THR A 78 12.16 2.01 -1.19
CA THR A 78 12.12 3.34 -0.56
C THR A 78 13.45 4.06 -0.71
N THR A 79 14.57 3.37 -0.52
CA THR A 79 15.92 3.94 -0.73
C THR A 79 16.10 4.47 -2.15
N LYS A 80 15.61 3.76 -3.17
CA LYS A 80 15.71 4.20 -4.58
C LYS A 80 14.98 5.51 -4.86
N SER A 81 13.97 5.87 -4.06
CA SER A 81 13.27 7.14 -4.21
C SER A 81 14.12 8.37 -3.82
N GLY A 82 15.20 8.18 -3.07
CA GLY A 82 16.05 9.25 -2.56
C GLY A 82 15.54 9.89 -1.25
N ILE A 83 14.41 9.43 -0.70
CA ILE A 83 13.83 10.03 0.51
C ILE A 83 14.73 9.89 1.74
N ARG A 84 15.51 8.81 1.80
CA ARG A 84 16.45 8.56 2.90
C ARG A 84 17.50 9.67 3.00
N GLU A 85 18.04 10.09 1.87
CA GLU A 85 19.09 11.14 1.78
C GLU A 85 18.55 12.53 2.08
N ALA A 86 17.24 12.73 1.94
CA ALA A 86 16.59 14.00 2.28
C ALA A 86 16.61 14.29 3.78
N LYS A 87 16.76 13.27 4.64
CA LYS A 87 16.85 13.40 6.11
C LYS A 87 15.76 14.30 6.68
N ILE A 88 14.52 14.06 6.28
CA ILE A 88 13.36 14.87 6.68
C ILE A 88 13.21 14.86 8.21
N PRO A 89 13.34 15.99 8.90
CA PRO A 89 13.35 16.01 10.36
C PRO A 89 11.94 16.01 10.95
N VAL A 90 11.82 15.65 12.22
CA VAL A 90 10.62 15.88 13.03
C VAL A 90 10.24 17.37 12.98
N GLY A 91 8.95 17.66 12.84
CA GLY A 91 8.43 19.03 12.71
C GLY A 91 8.43 19.59 11.29
N ALA A 92 9.08 18.93 10.31
CA ALA A 92 9.00 19.33 8.92
C ALA A 92 7.59 19.12 8.36
N THR A 93 7.16 20.01 7.47
CA THR A 93 5.90 19.87 6.74
C THR A 93 6.12 18.99 5.51
N VAL A 94 5.32 17.95 5.38
CA VAL A 94 5.31 17.05 4.23
C VAL A 94 3.89 16.80 3.73
N THR A 95 3.76 16.46 2.45
CA THR A 95 2.51 16.01 1.86
C THR A 95 2.65 14.54 1.48
N ALA A 96 1.76 13.70 2.00
CA ALA A 96 1.67 12.28 1.67
C ALA A 96 0.54 12.05 0.66
N HIS A 97 0.81 11.27 -0.37
CA HIS A 97 -0.15 10.88 -1.38
C HIS A 97 -0.18 9.36 -1.51
N GLY A 98 -1.36 8.79 -1.53
CA GLY A 98 -1.54 7.34 -1.63
C GLY A 98 -2.98 6.93 -1.40
N HIS A 99 -3.19 5.84 -0.68
CA HIS A 99 -4.51 5.27 -0.44
C HIS A 99 -4.75 5.08 1.05
N ARG A 100 -5.88 5.61 1.52
CA ARG A 100 -6.28 5.50 2.92
C ARG A 100 -6.72 4.07 3.25
N SER A 101 -6.52 3.64 4.50
CA SER A 101 -7.11 2.41 5.02
C SER A 101 -8.64 2.42 4.83
N VAL A 102 -9.21 1.29 4.41
CA VAL A 102 -10.68 1.14 4.30
C VAL A 102 -11.36 1.19 5.67
N ASN A 103 -10.64 0.91 6.74
CA ASN A 103 -11.14 1.08 8.10
C ASN A 103 -10.99 2.55 8.52
N PRO A 104 -12.10 3.31 8.68
CA PRO A 104 -12.04 4.74 9.02
C PRO A 104 -11.43 5.02 10.40
N LYS A 105 -11.36 4.04 11.29
CA LYS A 105 -10.70 4.13 12.60
C LYS A 105 -9.19 3.95 12.52
N ASN A 106 -8.69 3.46 11.40
CA ASN A 106 -7.27 3.28 11.15
C ASN A 106 -6.73 4.48 10.36
N PHE A 107 -6.05 5.39 11.04
CA PHE A 107 -5.42 6.57 10.44
C PHE A 107 -4.10 6.18 9.78
N GLU A 108 -4.20 5.53 8.63
CA GLU A 108 -3.08 5.00 7.87
C GLU A 108 -3.25 5.27 6.38
N ILE A 109 -2.14 5.59 5.74
CA ILE A 109 -2.04 5.75 4.28
C ILE A 109 -0.96 4.80 3.77
N LYS A 110 -1.32 3.93 2.82
CA LYS A 110 -0.33 3.28 1.99
C LYS A 110 0.16 4.30 0.97
N THR A 111 1.39 4.74 1.19
CA THR A 111 1.94 5.95 0.60
C THR A 111 2.68 5.63 -0.68
N GLU A 112 2.32 6.30 -1.76
CA GLU A 112 2.96 6.18 -3.08
C GLU A 112 4.09 7.19 -3.25
N ARG A 113 3.90 8.40 -2.71
CA ARG A 113 4.89 9.48 -2.77
C ARG A 113 4.79 10.44 -1.60
N ILE A 114 5.91 11.03 -1.26
CA ILE A 114 6.04 12.11 -0.28
C ILE A 114 6.60 13.34 -0.98
N THR A 115 6.00 14.49 -0.71
CA THR A 115 6.52 15.79 -1.15
C THR A 115 7.10 16.55 0.04
N TYR A 116 8.34 16.99 -0.10
CA TYR A 116 9.06 17.80 0.90
C TYR A 116 9.91 18.86 0.23
N ASN A 117 9.78 20.11 0.64
CA ASN A 117 10.49 21.25 0.05
C ASN A 117 10.39 21.30 -1.49
N GLY A 118 9.19 21.05 -2.03
CA GLY A 118 8.96 21.06 -3.46
C GLY A 118 9.50 19.86 -4.23
N LYS A 119 10.19 18.94 -3.55
CA LYS A 119 10.70 17.70 -4.16
C LYS A 119 9.77 16.52 -3.88
N VAL A 120 9.47 15.76 -4.92
CA VAL A 120 8.65 14.55 -4.87
C VAL A 120 9.52 13.31 -4.79
N PHE A 121 9.26 12.47 -3.78
CA PHE A 121 9.90 11.17 -3.60
C PHE A 121 8.90 10.07 -3.91
N ASN A 122 8.99 9.47 -5.08
CA ASN A 122 8.12 8.37 -5.52
C ASN A 122 8.64 7.03 -4.97
N VAL A 123 7.96 6.47 -3.99
CA VAL A 123 8.31 5.15 -3.44
C VAL A 123 7.62 4.01 -4.20
N TYR A 124 6.56 4.32 -4.95
CA TYR A 124 5.92 3.42 -5.91
C TYR A 124 5.76 4.13 -7.26
N PRO A 125 6.84 4.30 -8.05
CA PRO A 125 6.81 5.09 -9.28
C PRO A 125 5.83 4.57 -10.34
N ASP A 126 5.55 3.26 -10.35
CA ASP A 126 4.63 2.64 -11.30
C ASP A 126 3.14 2.87 -10.96
N ARG A 127 2.85 3.60 -9.89
CA ARG A 127 1.49 3.93 -9.44
C ARG A 127 1.17 5.42 -9.49
N THR A 128 1.95 6.19 -10.19
CA THR A 128 1.73 7.64 -10.35
C THR A 128 1.02 7.98 -11.64
#